data_a577fa8cabf45975d27d8885671dd00a
#
_entry.id   a577fa8cabf45975d27d8885671dd00a
#
_cell.length_a   1.000
_cell.length_b   1.000
_cell.length_c   1.000
_cell.angle_alpha   90.00
_cell.angle_beta   90.00
_cell.angle_gamma   90.00
#
_symmetry.space_group_name_H-M   'P 1'
#
loop_
_entity.id
_entity.type
_entity.pdbx_description
1 polymer ?
#
loop_
_entity_poly.entity_id
_entity_poly.type
_entity_poly.pdbx_seq_one_letter_code
_entity_poly.pdbx_strand_id
1 'polypeptide(L)' 'MDPRLAGVLVAGGQVCTTARLRAIEIDTDATERLVRSGELVRLHRGLFAAGETWRSANPEARLALCTRAVLGERRGAAA' A
#
# COMPACT_ATOMS: atom_id res chain seq x y z
N MET A 1 11.89 -4.83 -6.70
CA MET A 1 10.41 -4.74 -6.56
C MET A 1 9.75 -5.06 -7.87
N ASP A 2 8.62 -5.75 -7.83
CA ASP A 2 7.82 -6.04 -9.02
C ASP A 2 7.38 -4.73 -9.70
N PRO A 3 7.58 -4.57 -11.02
CA PRO A 3 7.18 -3.35 -11.74
C PRO A 3 5.69 -3.02 -11.61
N ARG A 4 4.83 -4.04 -11.51
CA ARG A 4 3.40 -3.84 -11.35
C ARG A 4 3.09 -3.23 -9.98
N LEU A 5 3.76 -3.72 -8.95
CA LEU A 5 3.61 -3.18 -7.60
C LEU A 5 4.13 -1.74 -7.53
N ALA A 6 5.27 -1.48 -8.13
CA ALA A 6 5.82 -0.13 -8.19
C ALA A 6 4.84 0.84 -8.86
N GLY A 7 4.22 0.42 -9.96
CA GLY A 7 3.22 1.24 -10.65
C GLY A 7 2.00 1.55 -9.79
N VAL A 8 1.49 0.55 -9.08
CA VAL A 8 0.34 0.75 -8.18
C VAL A 8 0.70 1.72 -7.05
N LEU A 9 1.88 1.57 -6.46
CA LEU A 9 2.32 2.45 -5.37
C LEU A 9 2.48 3.89 -5.84
N VAL A 10 3.11 4.09 -6.99
CA VAL A 10 3.28 5.44 -7.56
C VAL A 10 1.92 6.07 -7.85
N ALA A 11 1.01 5.33 -8.48
CA ALA A 11 -0.31 5.83 -8.80
C ALA A 11 -1.14 6.16 -7.55
N GLY A 12 -0.93 5.43 -6.47
CA GLY A 12 -1.65 5.62 -5.21
C GLY A 12 -0.99 6.55 -4.20
N GLY A 13 0.11 7.20 -4.57
CA GLY A 13 0.84 8.07 -3.63
C GLY A 13 1.61 7.29 -2.56
N GLN A 14 2.18 6.17 -2.94
CA GLN A 14 2.98 5.27 -2.10
C GLN A 14 2.15 4.46 -1.10
N VAL A 15 0.85 4.36 -1.32
CA VAL A 15 -0.04 3.50 -0.55
C VAL A 15 -0.90 2.66 -1.50
N CYS A 16 -1.40 1.53 -1.01
CA CYS A 16 -2.28 0.67 -1.81
C CYS A 16 -3.22 -0.12 -0.90
N THR A 17 -4.23 -0.70 -1.53
CA THR A 17 -5.23 -1.54 -0.85
C THR A 17 -5.09 -2.99 -1.31
N THR A 18 -5.69 -3.91 -0.54
CA THR A 18 -5.77 -5.32 -0.93
C THR A 18 -6.43 -5.48 -2.31
N ALA A 19 -7.48 -4.72 -2.57
CA ALA A 19 -8.18 -4.78 -3.85
C ALA A 19 -7.28 -4.41 -5.03
N ARG A 20 -6.45 -3.38 -4.87
CA ARG A 20 -5.49 -2.96 -5.88
C ARG A 20 -4.43 -4.02 -6.12
N LEU A 21 -3.94 -4.65 -5.05
CA LEU A 21 -2.95 -5.72 -5.15
C LEU A 21 -3.53 -6.92 -5.90
N ARG A 22 -4.76 -7.30 -5.62
CA ARG A 22 -5.44 -8.39 -6.33
C ARG A 22 -5.63 -8.08 -7.80
N ALA A 23 -5.87 -6.81 -8.13
CA ALA A 23 -6.04 -6.38 -9.52
C ALA A 23 -4.79 -6.61 -10.37
N ILE A 24 -3.62 -6.66 -9.74
CA ILE A 24 -2.34 -6.95 -10.41
C ILE A 24 -1.84 -8.36 -10.07
N GLU A 25 -2.73 -9.24 -9.65
CA GLU A 25 -2.47 -10.65 -9.36
C GLU A 25 -1.50 -10.89 -8.19
N ILE A 26 -1.49 -9.98 -7.23
CA ILE A 26 -0.78 -10.19 -5.97
C ILE A 26 -1.81 -10.64 -4.94
N ASP A 27 -1.82 -11.94 -4.65
CA ASP A 27 -2.77 -12.54 -3.72
C ASP A 27 -2.35 -12.30 -2.25
N THR A 28 -3.13 -12.84 -1.33
CA THR A 28 -2.89 -12.71 0.10
C THR A 28 -1.52 -13.25 0.51
N ASP A 29 -1.13 -14.42 0.00
CA ASP A 29 0.15 -15.03 0.34
C ASP A 29 1.32 -14.19 -0.14
N ALA A 30 1.24 -13.68 -1.37
CA ALA A 30 2.26 -12.80 -1.92
C ALA A 30 2.33 -11.49 -1.14
N THR A 31 1.18 -10.92 -0.76
CA THR A 31 1.11 -9.72 0.07
C THR A 31 1.78 -9.94 1.43
N GLU A 32 1.51 -11.07 2.07
CA GLU A 32 2.14 -11.43 3.35
C GLU A 32 3.67 -11.51 3.23
N ARG A 33 4.16 -12.08 2.13
CA ARG A 33 5.59 -12.14 1.88
C ARG A 33 6.20 -10.75 1.71
N LEU A 34 5.51 -9.84 1.02
CA LEU A 34 5.97 -8.47 0.84
C LEU A 34 6.03 -7.72 2.16
N VAL A 35 5.06 -7.93 3.03
CA VAL A 35 5.05 -7.34 4.38
C VAL A 35 6.21 -7.92 5.21
N ARG A 36 6.42 -9.22 5.14
CA ARG A 36 7.47 -9.91 5.89
C ARG A 36 8.87 -9.47 5.43
N SER A 37 9.05 -9.24 4.13
CA SER A 37 10.33 -8.79 3.57
C SER A 37 10.59 -7.30 3.81
N GLY A 38 9.58 -6.54 4.20
CA GLY A 38 9.70 -5.10 4.42
C GLY A 38 9.43 -4.25 3.18
N GLU A 39 9.10 -4.85 2.04
CA GLU A 39 8.73 -4.07 0.85
C GLU A 39 7.42 -3.33 1.02
N LEU A 40 6.49 -3.90 1.79
CA LEU A 40 5.25 -3.25 2.19
C LEU A 40 5.16 -3.18 3.71
N VAL A 41 4.50 -2.15 4.20
CA VAL A 41 4.17 -2.00 5.62
C VAL A 41 2.66 -1.99 5.73
N ARG A 42 2.12 -2.80 6.62
CA ARG A 42 0.69 -2.82 6.89
C ARG A 42 0.34 -1.62 7.77
N LEU A 43 -0.48 -0.71 7.25
CA LEU A 43 -0.93 0.46 8.00
C LEU A 43 -2.18 0.14 8.80
N HIS A 44 -3.05 -0.63 8.20
CA HIS A 44 -4.31 -1.05 8.78
C HIS A 44 -4.78 -2.27 8.00
N ARG A 45 -5.85 -2.91 8.44
CA ARG A 45 -6.37 -4.08 7.74
C ARG A 45 -6.70 -3.74 6.28
N GLY A 46 -6.02 -4.42 5.37
CA GLY A 46 -6.21 -4.20 3.93
C GLY A 46 -5.58 -2.93 3.37
N LEU A 47 -4.80 -2.20 4.15
CA LEU A 47 -4.13 -0.96 3.74
C LEU A 47 -2.63 -1.07 3.94
N PHE A 48 -1.87 -0.70 2.91
CA PHE A 48 -0.42 -0.86 2.90
C PHE A 48 0.27 0.38 2.37
N ALA A 49 1.52 0.58 2.78
CA ALA A 49 2.39 1.62 2.24
C ALA A 49 3.68 0.99 1.75
N ALA A 50 4.38 1.68 0.84
CA ALA A 50 5.72 1.29 0.44
C ALA A 50 6.64 1.29 1.68
N GLY A 51 7.33 0.18 1.94
CA GLY A 51 8.13 0.03 3.15
C GLY A 51 9.21 1.09 3.27
N GLU A 52 9.93 1.35 2.18
CA GLU A 52 10.99 2.36 2.17
C GLU A 52 10.44 3.76 2.46
N THR A 53 9.34 4.13 1.83
CA THR A 53 8.68 5.42 2.05
C THR A 53 8.24 5.57 3.50
N TRP A 54 7.65 4.52 4.06
CA TRP A 54 7.19 4.54 5.44
C TRP A 54 8.35 4.72 6.43
N ARG A 55 9.43 3.97 6.23
CA ARG A 55 10.61 4.05 7.12
C ARG A 55 11.29 5.40 7.06
N SER A 56 11.27 6.05 5.91
CA SER A 56 11.88 7.38 5.71
C SER A 56 10.95 8.52 6.16
N ALA A 57 9.69 8.23 6.41
CA ALA A 57 8.70 9.26 6.73
C ALA A 57 8.76 9.66 8.20
N ASN A 58 8.67 10.96 8.46
CA ASN A 58 8.46 11.47 9.83
C ASN A 58 6.98 11.24 10.24
N PRO A 59 6.60 11.51 11.50
CA PRO A 59 5.22 11.27 11.95
C PRO A 59 4.15 11.97 11.13
N GLU A 60 4.41 13.19 10.67
CA GLU A 60 3.45 13.94 9.84
C GLU A 60 3.27 13.28 8.48
N ALA A 61 4.39 12.87 7.85
CA ALA A 61 4.34 12.18 6.57
C ALA A 61 3.65 10.83 6.70
N ARG A 62 3.86 10.11 7.81
CA ARG A 62 3.17 8.83 8.06
C ARG A 62 1.67 9.04 8.21
N LEU A 63 1.25 10.10 8.88
CA LEU A 63 -0.18 10.44 8.98
C LEU A 63 -0.78 10.71 7.61
N ALA A 64 -0.06 11.44 6.76
CA ALA A 64 -0.50 11.71 5.39
C ALA A 64 -0.64 10.42 4.57
N LEU A 65 0.28 9.46 4.73
CA LEU A 65 0.20 8.16 4.07
C LEU A 65 -1.05 7.39 4.52
N CYS A 66 -1.32 7.37 5.82
CA CYS A 66 -2.51 6.72 6.36
C CYS A 66 -3.79 7.36 5.81
N THR A 67 -3.85 8.67 5.73
CA THR A 67 -4.98 9.39 5.18
C THR A 67 -5.21 9.04 3.72
N ARG A 68 -4.15 9.01 2.91
CA ARG A 68 -4.23 8.60 1.50
C ARG A 68 -4.76 7.18 1.35
N ALA A 69 -4.30 6.27 2.20
CA ALA A 69 -4.73 4.87 2.15
C ALA A 69 -6.22 4.75 2.42
N VAL A 70 -6.72 5.43 3.44
CA VAL A 70 -8.15 5.43 3.78
C VAL A 70 -8.99 6.04 2.66
N LEU A 71 -8.54 7.15 2.08
CA LEU A 71 -9.26 7.79 0.97
C LEU A 71 -9.28 6.89 -0.27
N GLY A 72 -8.17 6.20 -0.55
CA GLY A 72 -8.11 5.25 -1.65
C GLY A 72 -9.08 4.09 -1.47
N GLU A 73 -9.20 3.58 -0.25
CA GLU A 73 -10.17 2.51 0.07
C GLU A 73 -11.61 2.99 -0.14
N ARG A 74 -11.94 4.19 0.31
CA ARG A 74 -13.27 4.75 0.13
C ARG A 74 -13.63 4.93 -1.33
N ARG A 75 -12.70 5.38 -2.15
CA ARG A 75 -12.91 5.51 -3.60
C ARG A 75 -13.20 4.16 -4.23
N GLY A 76 -12.43 3.14 -3.85
CA GLY A 76 -12.66 1.79 -4.32
C GLY A 76 -14.03 1.26 -3.93
N ALA A 77 -14.48 1.54 -2.71
CA ALA A 77 -15.78 1.12 -2.21
C ALA A 77 -16.92 1.88 -2.91
N ALA A 78 -16.70 3.13 -3.30
CA ALA A 78 -17.70 3.94 -3.97
C ALA A 78 -17.85 3.57 -5.46
N ALA A 79 -16.83 2.96 -6.03
CA ALA A 79 -16.87 2.52 -7.41
C ALA A 79 -17.60 1.19 -7.56
#